data_046611076c5e5cf672af8cb3e0ab7ffb
#
_entry.id   046611076c5e5cf672af8cb3e0ab7ffb
#
_cell.length_a   1.000
_cell.length_b   1.000
_cell.length_c   1.000
_cell.angle_alpha   90.00
_cell.angle_beta   90.00
_cell.angle_gamma   90.00
#
_symmetry.space_group_name_H-M   'P 1'
#
loop_
_entity.id
_entity.type
_entity.pdbx_description
1 polymer ?
#
loop_
_entity_poly.entity_id
_entity_poly.type
_entity_poly.pdbx_seq_one_letter_code
_entity_poly.pdbx_strand_id
1 'polypeptide(L)'
;MPDPLSFRIKKQFDRYLHDPIMAIIAIPLFLIFKLLPYKFSSYFCGTLMYLIAPLTSYNKRVKKHLKIVFPKKSLEEINKLTSQHWFMLGQTIGEMPHINNLIKSGNLETEGLDRIKKGPAILVGAHMGNWEFLLRVGDLAGRRAGYVFRPINNWILNKIQIYRNKDANADFYRKGRIAAIGMASKLKNGEIVGLTGDQLLREGIMVPFFGIETPTPQAAAIMAIKWNVPIYMVRVERYKYSKFFEMDLSKMVFLKFTKKHIHLSAE
;
A
#
# COMPACT_ATOMS: atom_id res chain seq x y z
N MET A 1 -17.65 15.18 22.64
CA MET A 1 -18.72 14.34 23.22
C MET A 1 -18.11 13.04 23.71
N PRO A 2 -18.43 12.51 24.88
CA PRO A 2 -17.97 11.20 25.31
C PRO A 2 -18.51 10.13 24.36
N ASP A 3 -17.66 9.14 24.06
CA ASP A 3 -18.05 8.01 23.20
C ASP A 3 -19.30 7.31 23.73
N PRO A 4 -20.30 7.00 22.88
CA PRO A 4 -21.49 6.25 23.32
C PRO A 4 -21.13 4.93 24.01
N LEU A 5 -21.92 4.50 24.98
CA LEU A 5 -21.69 3.26 25.73
C LEU A 5 -21.53 2.05 24.81
N SER A 6 -22.35 1.97 23.75
CA SER A 6 -22.25 0.93 22.71
C SER A 6 -20.89 0.90 22.01
N PHE A 7 -20.28 2.06 21.77
CA PHE A 7 -18.94 2.15 21.17
C PHE A 7 -17.85 1.64 22.12
N ARG A 8 -17.97 1.95 23.43
CA ARG A 8 -17.03 1.46 24.45
C ARG A 8 -17.11 -0.06 24.61
N ILE A 9 -18.34 -0.62 24.67
CA ILE A 9 -18.56 -2.07 24.74
C ILE A 9 -17.97 -2.75 23.52
N LYS A 10 -18.29 -2.26 22.32
CA LYS A 10 -17.72 -2.82 21.06
C LYS A 10 -16.19 -2.77 21.07
N LYS A 11 -15.58 -1.66 21.48
CA LYS A 11 -14.12 -1.51 21.55
C LYS A 11 -13.48 -2.49 22.54
N GLN A 12 -14.13 -2.75 23.68
CA GLN A 12 -13.67 -3.77 24.63
C GLN A 12 -13.81 -5.18 24.06
N PHE A 13 -14.94 -5.50 23.46
CA PHE A 13 -15.16 -6.79 22.78
C PHE A 13 -14.11 -7.01 21.70
N ASP A 14 -13.90 -6.04 20.81
CA ASP A 14 -12.87 -6.13 19.77
C ASP A 14 -11.49 -6.38 20.38
N ARG A 15 -11.10 -5.65 21.42
CA ARG A 15 -9.78 -5.74 22.05
C ARG A 15 -9.52 -7.07 22.79
N TYR A 16 -10.50 -7.58 23.50
CA TYR A 16 -10.28 -8.72 24.42
C TYR A 16 -10.75 -10.06 23.85
N LEU A 17 -11.60 -10.07 22.84
CA LEU A 17 -12.11 -11.28 22.23
C LEU A 17 -11.77 -11.39 20.75
N HIS A 18 -12.25 -10.45 19.93
CA HIS A 18 -12.06 -10.50 18.49
C HIS A 18 -10.56 -10.41 18.08
N ASP A 19 -9.81 -9.46 18.62
CA ASP A 19 -8.42 -9.25 18.26
C ASP A 19 -7.51 -10.44 18.61
N PRO A 20 -7.59 -11.05 19.81
CA PRO A 20 -6.84 -12.26 20.13
C PRO A 20 -7.21 -13.45 19.23
N ILE A 21 -8.51 -13.69 18.97
CA ILE A 21 -8.96 -14.78 18.09
C ILE A 21 -8.38 -14.61 16.68
N MET A 22 -8.49 -13.40 16.13
CA MET A 22 -7.92 -13.12 14.82
C MET A 22 -6.39 -13.29 14.80
N ALA A 23 -5.71 -12.94 15.89
CA ALA A 23 -4.27 -13.09 16.00
C ALA A 23 -3.83 -14.56 16.13
N ILE A 24 -4.58 -15.39 16.87
CA ILE A 24 -4.34 -16.84 16.99
C ILE A 24 -4.38 -17.52 15.63
N ILE A 25 -5.20 -17.05 14.70
CA ILE A 25 -5.23 -17.56 13.34
C ILE A 25 -4.13 -16.93 12.46
N ALA A 26 -4.01 -15.62 12.48
CA ALA A 26 -3.15 -14.89 11.56
C ALA A 26 -1.64 -15.09 11.85
N ILE A 27 -1.25 -15.23 13.12
CA ILE A 27 0.17 -15.38 13.50
C ILE A 27 0.73 -16.73 13.03
N PRO A 28 0.11 -17.89 13.34
CA PRO A 28 0.60 -19.17 12.84
C PRO A 28 0.62 -19.21 11.31
N LEU A 29 -0.40 -18.70 10.63
CA LEU A 29 -0.41 -18.63 9.17
C LEU A 29 0.74 -17.80 8.63
N PHE A 30 1.02 -16.63 9.22
CA PHE A 30 2.16 -15.80 8.82
C PHE A 30 3.50 -16.53 9.02
N LEU A 31 3.67 -17.24 10.14
CA LEU A 31 4.88 -18.01 10.42
C LEU A 31 5.03 -19.20 9.48
N ILE A 32 3.95 -19.94 9.21
CA ILE A 32 3.93 -21.03 8.23
C ILE A 32 4.33 -20.50 6.85
N PHE A 33 3.70 -19.42 6.39
CA PHE A 33 4.05 -18.83 5.10
C PHE A 33 5.49 -18.32 5.05
N LYS A 34 6.04 -17.83 6.15
CA LYS A 34 7.46 -17.42 6.21
C LYS A 34 8.43 -18.60 6.04
N LEU A 35 8.05 -19.79 6.45
CA LEU A 35 8.87 -21.02 6.33
C LEU A 35 8.75 -21.70 4.96
N LEU A 36 7.61 -21.50 4.28
CA LEU A 36 7.35 -22.08 2.96
C LEU A 36 8.05 -21.28 1.85
N PRO A 37 8.35 -21.90 0.69
CA PRO A 37 8.79 -21.15 -0.48
C PRO A 37 7.79 -20.05 -0.85
N TYR A 38 8.25 -18.84 -1.14
CA TYR A 38 7.37 -17.70 -1.40
C TYR A 38 6.37 -17.93 -2.55
N LYS A 39 6.77 -18.70 -3.58
CA LYS A 39 5.89 -19.07 -4.69
C LYS A 39 4.67 -19.86 -4.22
N PHE A 40 4.88 -20.79 -3.30
CA PHE A 40 3.80 -21.56 -2.72
C PHE A 40 2.88 -20.67 -1.89
N SER A 41 3.45 -19.84 -1.00
CA SER A 41 2.67 -18.91 -0.17
C SER A 41 1.86 -17.92 -1.01
N SER A 42 2.47 -17.35 -2.05
CA SER A 42 1.83 -16.44 -2.99
C SER A 42 0.66 -17.12 -3.71
N TYR A 43 0.90 -18.29 -4.33
CA TYR A 43 -0.13 -19.01 -5.07
C TYR A 43 -1.26 -19.49 -4.17
N PHE A 44 -0.93 -20.07 -3.02
CA PHE A 44 -1.92 -20.57 -2.06
C PHE A 44 -2.84 -19.44 -1.57
N CYS A 45 -2.27 -18.32 -1.10
CA CYS A 45 -3.07 -17.17 -0.66
C CYS A 45 -3.87 -16.54 -1.81
N GLY A 46 -3.30 -16.52 -3.02
CA GLY A 46 -4.00 -16.08 -4.23
C GLY A 46 -5.24 -16.92 -4.49
N THR A 47 -5.08 -18.25 -4.49
CA THR A 47 -6.19 -19.19 -4.70
C THR A 47 -7.23 -19.10 -3.58
N LEU A 48 -6.79 -18.99 -2.33
CA LEU A 48 -7.70 -18.85 -1.19
C LEU A 48 -8.56 -17.58 -1.31
N MET A 49 -7.96 -16.46 -1.64
CA MET A 49 -8.69 -15.20 -1.86
C MET A 49 -9.59 -15.25 -3.09
N TYR A 50 -9.16 -15.89 -4.17
CA TYR A 50 -9.98 -16.12 -5.35
C TYR A 50 -11.26 -16.89 -5.03
N LEU A 51 -11.20 -17.89 -4.14
CA LEU A 51 -12.35 -18.72 -3.74
C LEU A 51 -13.24 -18.06 -2.70
N ILE A 52 -12.66 -17.39 -1.69
CA ILE A 52 -13.43 -16.89 -0.53
C ILE A 52 -13.95 -15.47 -0.76
N ALA A 53 -13.17 -14.59 -1.38
CA ALA A 53 -13.55 -13.19 -1.51
C ALA A 53 -14.86 -12.95 -2.29
N PRO A 54 -15.23 -13.75 -3.31
CA PRO A 54 -16.54 -13.65 -3.97
C PRO A 54 -17.73 -13.79 -3.04
N LEU A 55 -17.58 -14.51 -1.92
CA LEU A 55 -18.62 -14.74 -0.92
C LEU A 55 -18.83 -13.53 0.01
N THR A 56 -17.93 -12.55 -0.03
CA THR A 56 -17.97 -11.38 0.83
C THR A 56 -18.73 -10.20 0.20
N SER A 57 -19.22 -9.29 1.03
CA SER A 57 -19.84 -8.04 0.56
C SER A 57 -18.88 -7.13 -0.23
N TYR A 58 -17.58 -7.28 -0.02
CA TYR A 58 -16.54 -6.54 -0.73
C TYR A 58 -16.52 -6.83 -2.23
N ASN A 59 -16.91 -8.02 -2.64
CA ASN A 59 -16.97 -8.42 -4.06
C ASN A 59 -17.90 -7.51 -4.87
N LYS A 60 -19.07 -7.17 -4.32
CA LYS A 60 -20.01 -6.23 -4.95
C LYS A 60 -19.38 -4.84 -5.15
N ARG A 61 -18.59 -4.39 -4.16
CA ARG A 61 -17.89 -3.10 -4.21
C ARG A 61 -16.81 -3.09 -5.30
N VAL A 62 -15.99 -4.13 -5.38
CA VAL A 62 -14.96 -4.27 -6.44
C VAL A 62 -15.61 -4.23 -7.81
N LYS A 63 -16.67 -5.00 -8.05
CA LYS A 63 -17.40 -5.00 -9.33
C LYS A 63 -17.97 -3.60 -9.67
N LYS A 64 -18.53 -2.90 -8.68
CA LYS A 64 -19.04 -1.52 -8.87
C LYS A 64 -17.92 -0.59 -9.32
N HIS A 65 -16.76 -0.63 -8.66
CA HIS A 65 -15.63 0.23 -9.01
C HIS A 65 -15.05 -0.13 -10.39
N LEU A 66 -14.92 -1.42 -10.71
CA LEU A 66 -14.47 -1.85 -12.04
C LEU A 66 -15.41 -1.39 -13.16
N LYS A 67 -16.73 -1.37 -12.92
CA LYS A 67 -17.69 -0.83 -13.90
C LYS A 67 -17.54 0.68 -14.11
N ILE A 68 -17.16 1.43 -13.09
CA ILE A 68 -16.87 2.87 -13.22
C ILE A 68 -15.63 3.08 -14.09
N VAL A 69 -14.56 2.33 -13.81
CA VAL A 69 -13.28 2.45 -14.54
C VAL A 69 -13.39 1.90 -15.96
N PHE A 70 -14.17 0.84 -16.16
CA PHE A 70 -14.34 0.17 -17.45
C PHE A 70 -15.82 0.10 -17.87
N PRO A 71 -16.47 1.23 -18.17
CA PRO A 71 -17.92 1.29 -18.43
C PRO A 71 -18.37 0.47 -19.65
N LYS A 72 -17.48 0.27 -20.63
CA LYS A 72 -17.77 -0.47 -21.88
C LYS A 72 -17.55 -1.98 -21.78
N LYS A 73 -16.98 -2.49 -20.67
CA LYS A 73 -16.74 -3.92 -20.51
C LYS A 73 -18.00 -4.69 -20.17
N SER A 74 -18.11 -5.89 -20.75
CA SER A 74 -19.19 -6.82 -20.46
C SER A 74 -19.19 -7.28 -18.99
N LEU A 75 -20.30 -7.85 -18.55
CA LEU A 75 -20.37 -8.41 -17.18
C LEU A 75 -19.38 -9.56 -16.99
N GLU A 76 -19.16 -10.35 -18.02
CA GLU A 76 -18.19 -11.45 -17.99
C GLU A 76 -16.76 -10.93 -17.80
N GLU A 77 -16.36 -9.90 -18.58
CA GLU A 77 -15.06 -9.26 -18.44
C GLU A 77 -14.86 -8.64 -17.04
N ILE A 78 -15.89 -7.98 -16.50
CA ILE A 78 -15.87 -7.43 -15.13
C ILE A 78 -15.72 -8.55 -14.10
N ASN A 79 -16.40 -9.68 -14.27
CA ASN A 79 -16.26 -10.83 -13.38
C ASN A 79 -14.83 -11.41 -13.45
N LYS A 80 -14.26 -11.54 -14.66
CA LYS A 80 -12.88 -11.99 -14.84
C LYS A 80 -11.87 -11.06 -14.16
N LEU A 81 -12.00 -9.75 -14.36
CA LEU A 81 -11.15 -8.74 -13.69
C LEU A 81 -11.31 -8.79 -12.17
N THR A 82 -12.54 -8.99 -11.67
CA THR A 82 -12.80 -9.13 -10.23
C THR A 82 -12.07 -10.33 -9.65
N SER A 83 -12.13 -11.46 -10.32
CA SER A 83 -11.45 -12.69 -9.90
C SER A 83 -9.93 -12.54 -9.92
N GLN A 84 -9.39 -11.90 -10.95
CA GLN A 84 -7.95 -11.56 -11.02
C GLN A 84 -7.53 -10.63 -9.89
N HIS A 85 -8.33 -9.60 -9.59
CA HIS A 85 -8.07 -8.69 -8.47
C HIS A 85 -7.95 -9.44 -7.14
N TRP A 86 -8.88 -10.36 -6.84
CA TRP A 86 -8.83 -11.13 -5.61
C TRP A 86 -7.62 -12.06 -5.54
N PHE A 87 -7.30 -12.72 -6.65
CA PHE A 87 -6.12 -13.56 -6.73
C PHE A 87 -4.84 -12.76 -6.46
N MET A 88 -4.66 -11.61 -7.13
CA MET A 88 -3.48 -10.75 -6.96
C MET A 88 -3.38 -10.16 -5.55
N LEU A 89 -4.51 -9.80 -4.92
CA LEU A 89 -4.54 -9.36 -3.54
C LEU A 89 -4.06 -10.47 -2.60
N GLY A 90 -4.54 -11.70 -2.81
CA GLY A 90 -4.10 -12.87 -2.06
C GLY A 90 -2.61 -13.15 -2.23
N GLN A 91 -2.08 -13.07 -3.46
CA GLN A 91 -0.65 -13.19 -3.72
C GLN A 91 0.17 -12.18 -2.90
N THR A 92 -0.24 -10.92 -2.88
CA THR A 92 0.43 -9.88 -2.09
C THR A 92 0.48 -10.24 -0.60
N ILE A 93 -0.63 -10.76 -0.04
CA ILE A 93 -0.69 -11.21 1.35
C ILE A 93 0.29 -12.37 1.59
N GLY A 94 0.33 -13.37 0.70
CA GLY A 94 1.25 -14.51 0.80
C GLY A 94 2.73 -14.15 0.63
N GLU A 95 3.02 -13.05 -0.05
CA GLU A 95 4.38 -12.54 -0.28
C GLU A 95 4.89 -11.64 0.84
N MET A 96 4.02 -11.09 1.68
CA MET A 96 4.40 -10.18 2.78
C MET A 96 5.55 -10.71 3.67
N PRO A 97 5.59 -12.00 4.06
CA PRO A 97 6.70 -12.53 4.85
C PRO A 97 8.03 -12.60 4.09
N HIS A 98 8.01 -12.51 2.77
CA HIS A 98 9.14 -12.76 1.87
C HIS A 98 9.72 -11.51 1.19
N ILE A 99 9.22 -10.32 1.50
CA ILE A 99 9.61 -9.07 0.80
C ILE A 99 11.13 -8.90 0.74
N ASN A 100 11.84 -9.15 1.84
CA ASN A 100 13.29 -9.05 1.87
C ASN A 100 13.99 -10.04 0.92
N ASN A 101 13.48 -11.27 0.86
CA ASN A 101 14.01 -12.30 -0.01
C ASN A 101 13.72 -12.00 -1.47
N LEU A 102 12.52 -11.49 -1.77
CA LEU A 102 12.13 -11.10 -3.13
C LEU A 102 13.01 -9.98 -3.68
N ILE A 103 13.39 -9.01 -2.86
CA ILE A 103 14.32 -7.93 -3.25
C ILE A 103 15.72 -8.51 -3.50
N LYS A 104 16.23 -9.34 -2.58
CA LYS A 104 17.59 -9.90 -2.66
C LYS A 104 17.76 -10.90 -3.81
N SER A 105 16.71 -11.61 -4.18
CA SER A 105 16.75 -12.65 -5.23
C SER A 105 16.59 -12.12 -6.65
N GLY A 106 16.54 -10.79 -6.84
CA GLY A 106 16.37 -10.19 -8.17
C GLY A 106 14.95 -10.30 -8.75
N ASN A 107 13.97 -10.68 -7.92
CA ASN A 107 12.57 -10.76 -8.34
C ASN A 107 11.85 -9.39 -8.38
N LEU A 108 12.58 -8.32 -8.09
CA LEU A 108 12.11 -6.95 -8.22
C LEU A 108 13.04 -6.19 -9.15
N GLU A 109 12.55 -5.84 -10.32
CA GLU A 109 13.22 -4.89 -11.20
C GLU A 109 12.83 -3.45 -10.83
N THR A 110 13.75 -2.51 -11.03
CA THR A 110 13.49 -1.08 -10.79
C THR A 110 13.80 -0.26 -12.02
N GLU A 111 12.92 0.68 -12.35
CA GLU A 111 13.11 1.65 -13.42
C GLU A 111 13.05 3.07 -12.88
N GLY A 112 14.04 3.89 -13.17
CA GLY A 112 14.13 5.29 -12.73
C GLY A 112 14.52 5.46 -11.26
N LEU A 113 15.02 4.42 -10.58
CA LEU A 113 15.50 4.48 -9.19
C LEU A 113 16.66 5.47 -9.01
N ASP A 114 17.48 5.66 -10.04
CA ASP A 114 18.57 6.63 -10.09
C ASP A 114 18.10 8.07 -9.82
N ARG A 115 16.86 8.39 -10.20
CA ARG A 115 16.26 9.73 -10.04
C ARG A 115 16.10 10.17 -8.58
N ILE A 116 16.06 9.21 -7.68
CA ILE A 116 15.87 9.45 -6.23
C ILE A 116 17.11 9.15 -5.39
N LYS A 117 18.23 8.82 -6.03
CA LYS A 117 19.50 8.52 -5.32
C LYS A 117 20.11 9.74 -4.64
N LYS A 118 19.78 10.96 -5.07
CA LYS A 118 20.32 12.21 -4.52
C LYS A 118 19.21 13.23 -4.27
N GLY A 119 19.41 14.08 -3.26
CA GLY A 119 18.49 15.16 -2.90
C GLY A 119 17.16 14.68 -2.27
N PRO A 120 16.35 15.59 -1.74
CA PRO A 120 15.06 15.25 -1.17
C PRO A 120 14.08 14.80 -2.26
N ALA A 121 13.21 13.84 -1.93
CA ALA A 121 12.20 13.34 -2.85
C ALA A 121 10.91 12.98 -2.11
N ILE A 122 9.78 13.29 -2.72
CA ILE A 122 8.46 12.83 -2.27
C ILE A 122 8.00 11.72 -3.20
N LEU A 123 7.74 10.55 -2.64
CA LEU A 123 7.23 9.39 -3.35
C LEU A 123 5.74 9.24 -3.07
N VAL A 124 4.94 9.15 -4.13
CA VAL A 124 3.51 8.88 -4.04
C VAL A 124 3.23 7.57 -4.74
N GLY A 125 2.84 6.59 -3.97
CA GLY A 125 2.46 5.26 -4.47
C GLY A 125 0.97 5.00 -4.36
N ALA A 126 0.53 3.88 -4.92
CA ALA A 126 -0.83 3.35 -4.80
C ALA A 126 -0.79 1.88 -4.36
N HIS A 127 -1.93 1.38 -3.83
CA HIS A 127 -2.09 -0.03 -3.46
C HIS A 127 -2.32 -0.90 -4.71
N MET A 128 -1.30 -1.00 -5.57
CA MET A 128 -1.32 -1.78 -6.80
C MET A 128 -0.08 -2.69 -6.90
N GLY A 129 -0.23 -3.81 -7.59
CA GLY A 129 0.80 -4.86 -7.63
C GLY A 129 1.11 -5.37 -6.22
N ASN A 130 2.39 -5.57 -5.91
CA ASN A 130 2.83 -5.79 -4.54
C ASN A 130 3.33 -4.47 -3.92
N TRP A 131 2.39 -3.68 -3.40
CA TRP A 131 2.69 -2.36 -2.80
C TRP A 131 3.61 -2.41 -1.56
N GLU A 132 3.87 -3.58 -0.99
CA GLU A 132 4.79 -3.73 0.14
C GLU A 132 6.22 -3.32 -0.23
N PHE A 133 6.58 -3.41 -1.51
CA PHE A 133 7.86 -2.91 -2.00
C PHE A 133 8.01 -1.39 -1.85
N LEU A 134 6.90 -0.62 -1.80
CA LEU A 134 6.96 0.82 -1.59
C LEU A 134 7.65 1.18 -0.27
N LEU A 135 7.48 0.35 0.77
CA LEU A 135 8.10 0.55 2.09
C LEU A 135 9.60 0.22 2.10
N ARG A 136 10.14 -0.32 1.01
CA ARG A 136 11.53 -0.75 0.87
C ARG A 136 12.34 0.14 -0.10
N VAL A 137 11.75 1.24 -0.55
CA VAL A 137 12.44 2.16 -1.49
C VAL A 137 13.71 2.74 -0.85
N GLY A 138 13.71 2.99 0.46
CA GLY A 138 14.92 3.41 1.19
C GLY A 138 16.06 2.40 1.05
N ASP A 139 15.76 1.11 1.17
CA ASP A 139 16.75 0.03 1.00
C ASP A 139 17.26 -0.02 -0.44
N LEU A 140 16.35 0.04 -1.42
CA LEU A 140 16.68 -0.02 -2.83
C LEU A 140 17.53 1.16 -3.29
N ALA A 141 17.25 2.36 -2.76
CA ALA A 141 17.99 3.58 -3.08
C ALA A 141 19.30 3.74 -2.27
N GLY A 142 19.56 2.88 -1.29
CA GLY A 142 20.68 3.04 -0.35
C GLY A 142 20.55 4.28 0.53
N ARG A 143 19.32 4.73 0.82
CA ARG A 143 19.04 5.99 1.54
C ARG A 143 17.95 5.78 2.58
N ARG A 144 17.99 6.58 3.65
CA ARG A 144 16.92 6.56 4.65
C ARG A 144 15.65 7.20 4.11
N ALA A 145 14.50 6.57 4.38
CA ALA A 145 13.19 7.06 3.96
C ALA A 145 12.27 7.27 5.16
N GLY A 146 11.25 8.13 5.02
CA GLY A 146 10.19 8.30 6.00
C GLY A 146 8.84 7.93 5.39
N TYR A 147 8.06 7.08 6.08
CA TYR A 147 6.75 6.66 5.62
C TYR A 147 5.65 6.99 6.62
N VAL A 148 4.49 7.39 6.08
CA VAL A 148 3.28 7.53 6.90
C VAL A 148 2.55 6.20 6.92
N PHE A 149 2.19 5.74 8.10
CA PHE A 149 1.40 4.54 8.25
C PHE A 149 0.18 4.77 9.15
N ARG A 150 -0.84 3.98 8.90
CA ARG A 150 -1.96 3.83 9.82
C ARG A 150 -1.77 2.51 10.58
N PRO A 151 -1.70 2.55 11.92
CA PRO A 151 -1.66 1.32 12.70
C PRO A 151 -2.88 0.45 12.41
N ILE A 152 -2.68 -0.86 12.36
CA ILE A 152 -3.78 -1.83 12.30
C ILE A 152 -4.58 -1.71 13.59
N ASN A 153 -5.91 -1.72 13.49
CA ASN A 153 -6.78 -1.60 14.67
C ASN A 153 -6.55 -2.74 15.66
N ASN A 154 -6.32 -3.97 15.16
CA ASN A 154 -5.91 -5.10 15.97
C ASN A 154 -4.51 -4.84 16.53
N TRP A 155 -4.40 -4.66 17.84
CA TRP A 155 -3.16 -4.29 18.52
C TRP A 155 -2.07 -5.37 18.44
N ILE A 156 -2.46 -6.66 18.34
CA ILE A 156 -1.52 -7.78 18.22
C ILE A 156 -0.94 -7.81 16.80
N LEU A 157 -1.80 -7.75 15.78
CA LEU A 157 -1.37 -7.72 14.39
C LEU A 157 -0.55 -6.47 14.07
N ASN A 158 -0.81 -5.36 14.75
CA ASN A 158 0.00 -4.15 14.64
C ASN A 158 1.45 -4.36 15.10
N LYS A 159 1.70 -5.20 16.12
CA LYS A 159 3.06 -5.58 16.51
C LYS A 159 3.78 -6.36 15.40
N ILE A 160 3.06 -7.23 14.68
CA ILE A 160 3.61 -7.95 13.53
C ILE A 160 3.95 -6.98 12.40
N GLN A 161 3.10 -6.00 12.13
CA GLN A 161 3.36 -4.97 11.12
C GLN A 161 4.64 -4.19 11.44
N ILE A 162 4.83 -3.80 12.69
CA ILE A 162 6.05 -3.11 13.15
C ILE A 162 7.27 -4.02 13.03
N TYR A 163 7.17 -5.26 13.51
CA TYR A 163 8.26 -6.24 13.47
C TYR A 163 8.70 -6.55 12.03
N ARG A 164 7.75 -6.70 11.11
CA ARG A 164 8.02 -6.96 9.69
C ARG A 164 8.87 -5.87 9.03
N ASN A 165 8.70 -4.64 9.46
CA ASN A 165 9.40 -3.48 8.89
C ASN A 165 10.66 -3.06 9.69
N LYS A 166 11.04 -3.81 10.73
CA LYS A 166 12.18 -3.46 11.61
C LYS A 166 13.51 -3.33 10.87
N ASP A 167 13.69 -4.11 9.80
CA ASP A 167 14.93 -4.14 9.01
C ASP A 167 14.90 -3.17 7.81
N ALA A 168 13.81 -2.39 7.64
CA ALA A 168 13.72 -1.40 6.60
C ALA A 168 14.59 -0.17 6.94
N ASN A 169 15.32 0.34 5.96
CA ASN A 169 16.06 1.61 6.11
C ASN A 169 15.09 2.79 6.07
N ALA A 170 14.20 2.85 7.07
CA ALA A 170 13.09 3.79 7.10
C ALA A 170 12.64 4.14 8.51
N ASP A 171 12.03 5.32 8.63
CA ASP A 171 11.28 5.76 9.80
C ASP A 171 9.78 5.70 9.50
N PHE A 172 9.00 5.19 10.43
CA PHE A 172 7.55 5.03 10.26
C PHE A 172 6.80 5.97 11.19
N TYR A 173 6.02 6.89 10.62
CA TYR A 173 5.27 7.92 11.35
C TYR A 173 3.78 7.60 11.36
N ARG A 174 3.17 7.61 12.55
CA ARG A 174 1.70 7.52 12.64
C ARG A 174 1.05 8.73 11.99
N LYS A 175 0.00 8.50 11.18
CA LYS A 175 -0.80 9.55 10.54
C LYS A 175 -1.18 10.66 11.55
N GLY A 176 -1.07 11.91 11.13
CA GLY A 176 -1.39 13.12 11.90
C GLY A 176 -0.20 14.06 12.04
N ARG A 177 -0.22 14.91 13.06
CA ARG A 177 0.81 15.95 13.29
C ARG A 177 2.23 15.39 13.36
N ILE A 178 2.41 14.23 14.00
CA ILE A 178 3.74 13.58 14.12
C ILE A 178 4.28 13.22 12.74
N ALA A 179 3.45 12.67 11.85
CA ALA A 179 3.86 12.39 10.48
C ALA A 179 4.24 13.66 9.72
N ALA A 180 3.46 14.73 9.84
CA ALA A 180 3.77 16.00 9.18
C ALA A 180 5.13 16.57 9.61
N ILE A 181 5.42 16.55 10.91
CA ILE A 181 6.72 17.02 11.46
C ILE A 181 7.86 16.11 11.01
N GLY A 182 7.70 14.79 11.12
CA GLY A 182 8.72 13.82 10.74
C GLY A 182 9.07 13.89 9.25
N MET A 183 8.07 13.96 8.37
CA MET A 183 8.28 14.13 6.93
C MET A 183 8.95 15.45 6.58
N ALA A 184 8.54 16.56 7.22
CA ALA A 184 9.18 17.84 7.02
C ALA A 184 10.67 17.82 7.41
N SER A 185 10.98 17.17 8.54
CA SER A 185 12.38 17.00 8.97
C SER A 185 13.18 16.18 7.96
N LYS A 186 12.61 15.06 7.46
CA LYS A 186 13.24 14.22 6.43
C LYS A 186 13.57 15.01 5.17
N LEU A 187 12.61 15.76 4.64
CA LEU A 187 12.83 16.56 3.43
C LEU A 187 13.88 17.66 3.62
N LYS A 188 13.90 18.32 4.79
CA LYS A 188 14.94 19.31 5.13
C LYS A 188 16.34 18.70 5.18
N ASN A 189 16.44 17.45 5.63
CA ASN A 189 17.70 16.70 5.68
C ASN A 189 18.09 16.08 4.33
N GLY A 190 17.37 16.40 3.24
CA GLY A 190 17.66 15.86 1.93
C GLY A 190 17.24 14.42 1.74
N GLU A 191 16.40 13.86 2.61
CA GLU A 191 15.98 12.45 2.61
C GLU A 191 14.68 12.24 1.82
N ILE A 192 14.26 10.99 1.72
CA ILE A 192 13.07 10.55 0.97
C ILE A 192 11.87 10.48 1.92
N VAL A 193 10.70 10.88 1.45
CA VAL A 193 9.42 10.58 2.13
C VAL A 193 8.46 9.85 1.18
N GLY A 194 7.72 8.88 1.70
CA GLY A 194 6.75 8.09 0.94
C GLY A 194 5.36 8.12 1.56
N LEU A 195 4.36 8.23 0.69
CA LEU A 195 2.94 8.17 1.06
C LEU A 195 2.16 7.37 0.00
N THR A 196 1.01 6.85 0.40
CA THR A 196 0.01 6.34 -0.54
C THR A 196 -1.01 7.45 -0.84
N GLY A 197 -1.28 7.67 -2.12
CA GLY A 197 -2.16 8.74 -2.60
C GLY A 197 -3.57 8.29 -2.95
N ASP A 198 -3.85 6.98 -2.94
CA ASP A 198 -5.07 6.36 -3.42
C ASP A 198 -6.13 6.07 -2.32
N GLN A 199 -5.86 6.47 -1.10
CA GLN A 199 -6.83 6.34 -0.01
C GLN A 199 -7.62 7.62 0.18
N LEU A 200 -8.95 7.47 0.26
CA LEU A 200 -9.87 8.57 0.54
C LEU A 200 -9.51 9.25 1.86
N LEU A 201 -9.43 10.59 1.83
CA LEU A 201 -9.27 11.43 3.00
C LEU A 201 -10.44 12.42 3.07
N ARG A 202 -11.34 12.26 4.05
CA ARG A 202 -12.56 13.09 4.15
C ARG A 202 -12.27 14.58 4.23
N GLU A 203 -11.17 14.96 4.85
CA GLU A 203 -10.67 16.34 4.98
C GLU A 203 -9.79 16.77 3.79
N GLY A 204 -9.73 15.96 2.74
CA GLY A 204 -8.98 16.24 1.52
C GLY A 204 -9.71 17.23 0.59
N ILE A 205 -9.00 17.67 -0.44
CA ILE A 205 -9.61 18.47 -1.50
C ILE A 205 -10.43 17.59 -2.45
N MET A 206 -11.52 18.14 -2.99
CA MET A 206 -12.31 17.45 -4.00
C MET A 206 -11.59 17.51 -5.34
N VAL A 207 -11.35 16.35 -5.94
CA VAL A 207 -10.66 16.20 -7.22
C VAL A 207 -11.41 15.16 -8.06
N PRO A 208 -11.68 15.43 -9.35
CA PRO A 208 -12.34 14.45 -10.22
C PRO A 208 -11.39 13.25 -10.46
N PHE A 209 -11.85 12.06 -10.07
CA PHE A 209 -11.19 10.79 -10.31
C PHE A 209 -12.12 9.85 -11.06
N PHE A 210 -11.79 9.52 -12.31
CA PHE A 210 -12.69 8.84 -13.26
C PHE A 210 -14.07 9.53 -13.39
N GLY A 211 -14.08 10.86 -13.41
CA GLY A 211 -15.31 11.66 -13.53
C GLY A 211 -16.14 11.76 -12.25
N ILE A 212 -15.65 11.27 -11.12
CA ILE A 212 -16.32 11.31 -9.81
C ILE A 212 -15.52 12.21 -8.88
N GLU A 213 -16.14 13.24 -8.31
CA GLU A 213 -15.55 14.08 -7.28
C GLU A 213 -15.15 13.25 -6.07
N THR A 214 -13.87 13.24 -5.75
CA THR A 214 -13.29 12.36 -4.74
C THR A 214 -12.42 13.14 -3.78
N PRO A 215 -12.67 13.07 -2.46
CA PRO A 215 -11.85 13.76 -1.47
C PRO A 215 -10.45 13.13 -1.39
N THR A 216 -9.45 13.87 -1.85
CA THR A 216 -8.09 13.43 -2.14
C THR A 216 -7.07 14.05 -1.17
N PRO A 217 -6.09 13.27 -0.64
CA PRO A 217 -5.03 13.79 0.19
C PRO A 217 -4.15 14.80 -0.55
N GLN A 218 -3.95 15.97 0.01
CA GLN A 218 -3.11 17.04 -0.59
C GLN A 218 -1.70 17.15 0.01
N ALA A 219 -1.36 16.32 1.01
CA ALA A 219 -0.11 16.46 1.77
C ALA A 219 1.15 16.44 0.90
N ALA A 220 1.21 15.56 -0.11
CA ALA A 220 2.34 15.48 -1.03
C ALA A 220 2.53 16.78 -1.82
N ALA A 221 1.44 17.35 -2.36
CA ALA A 221 1.47 18.58 -3.13
C ALA A 221 1.88 19.79 -2.26
N ILE A 222 1.29 19.92 -1.06
CA ILE A 222 1.64 20.96 -0.11
C ILE A 222 3.14 20.89 0.24
N MET A 223 3.67 19.73 0.55
CA MET A 223 5.07 19.55 0.88
C MET A 223 5.97 19.87 -0.31
N ALA A 224 5.63 19.43 -1.50
CA ALA A 224 6.41 19.69 -2.72
C ALA A 224 6.52 21.18 -3.01
N ILE A 225 5.43 21.94 -2.87
CA ILE A 225 5.41 23.37 -3.08
C ILE A 225 6.20 24.08 -1.98
N LYS A 226 5.90 23.77 -0.72
CA LYS A 226 6.52 24.44 0.44
C LYS A 226 8.04 24.31 0.49
N TRP A 227 8.57 23.14 0.13
CA TRP A 227 10.03 22.89 0.19
C TRP A 227 10.70 22.79 -1.17
N ASN A 228 9.96 23.07 -2.26
CA ASN A 228 10.46 22.97 -3.64
C ASN A 228 11.11 21.61 -3.95
N VAL A 229 10.45 20.52 -3.51
CA VAL A 229 10.92 19.14 -3.63
C VAL A 229 10.17 18.42 -4.76
N PRO A 230 10.85 17.61 -5.59
CA PRO A 230 10.19 16.86 -6.65
C PRO A 230 9.28 15.76 -6.09
N ILE A 231 8.14 15.53 -6.78
CA ILE A 231 7.27 14.39 -6.56
C ILE A 231 7.58 13.33 -7.62
N TYR A 232 7.65 12.08 -7.18
CA TYR A 232 7.72 10.91 -8.05
C TYR A 232 6.52 10.01 -7.77
N MET A 233 5.77 9.67 -8.82
CA MET A 233 4.80 8.59 -8.74
C MET A 233 5.53 7.26 -8.79
N VAL A 234 5.21 6.38 -7.87
CA VAL A 234 5.81 5.05 -7.80
C VAL A 234 4.69 4.03 -7.96
N ARG A 235 4.79 3.23 -9.00
CA ARG A 235 3.88 2.12 -9.22
C ARG A 235 4.63 0.80 -9.18
N VAL A 236 3.98 -0.21 -8.65
CA VAL A 236 4.47 -1.59 -8.64
C VAL A 236 3.59 -2.41 -9.56
N GLU A 237 4.18 -3.05 -10.53
CA GLU A 237 3.49 -3.88 -11.51
C GLU A 237 3.95 -5.33 -11.40
N ARG A 238 3.03 -6.27 -11.65
CA ARG A 238 3.35 -7.66 -11.93
C ARG A 238 3.28 -7.84 -13.44
N TYR A 239 4.39 -8.14 -14.11
CA TYR A 239 4.41 -8.17 -15.57
C TYR A 239 4.67 -9.54 -16.19
N LYS A 240 5.00 -10.55 -15.40
CA LYS A 240 4.99 -11.94 -15.85
C LYS A 240 3.98 -12.72 -15.01
N TYR A 241 2.84 -13.01 -15.61
CA TYR A 241 1.80 -13.87 -15.05
C TYR A 241 1.89 -15.22 -15.73
N SER A 242 2.39 -16.21 -15.03
CA SER A 242 2.37 -17.58 -15.48
C SER A 242 1.25 -18.37 -14.81
N LYS A 243 0.62 -19.25 -15.56
CA LYS A 243 -0.51 -20.04 -15.09
C LYS A 243 -0.14 -21.04 -13.98
N PHE A 244 1.11 -21.45 -13.87
CA PHE A 244 1.57 -22.42 -12.86
C PHE A 244 3.07 -22.23 -12.57
N PHE A 245 3.43 -21.89 -11.32
CA PHE A 245 4.77 -21.94 -10.73
C PHE A 245 5.91 -21.12 -11.37
N GLU A 246 5.67 -20.36 -12.42
CA GLU A 246 6.65 -19.40 -12.91
C GLU A 246 6.58 -18.11 -12.09
N MET A 247 7.73 -17.47 -11.92
CA MET A 247 7.86 -16.30 -11.04
C MET A 247 7.22 -15.08 -11.64
N ASP A 248 6.28 -14.49 -10.90
CA ASP A 248 5.87 -13.11 -11.15
C ASP A 248 7.04 -12.19 -10.82
N LEU A 249 7.63 -11.57 -11.83
CA LEU A 249 8.54 -10.47 -11.63
C LEU A 249 7.74 -9.23 -11.31
N SER A 250 8.09 -8.56 -10.22
CA SER A 250 7.55 -7.24 -9.91
C SER A 250 8.48 -6.17 -10.46
N LYS A 251 7.89 -5.15 -11.07
CA LYS A 251 8.61 -3.98 -11.56
C LYS A 251 8.14 -2.73 -10.82
N MET A 252 9.08 -2.00 -10.25
CA MET A 252 8.82 -0.72 -9.62
C MET A 252 9.28 0.40 -10.54
N VAL A 253 8.37 1.28 -10.92
CA VAL A 253 8.62 2.37 -11.86
C VAL A 253 8.50 3.70 -11.14
N PHE A 254 9.50 4.56 -11.28
CA PHE A 254 9.55 5.90 -10.71
C PHE A 254 9.35 6.95 -11.80
N LEU A 255 8.21 7.60 -11.82
CA LEU A 255 7.86 8.65 -12.78
C LEU A 255 7.93 10.02 -12.12
N LYS A 256 8.77 10.94 -12.64
CA LYS A 256 8.87 12.30 -12.12
C LYS A 256 7.67 13.14 -12.57
N PHE A 257 6.98 13.77 -11.61
CA PHE A 257 6.01 14.80 -11.89
C PHE A 257 6.69 16.17 -12.04
N THR A 258 6.41 16.85 -13.13
CA THR A 258 6.87 18.24 -13.33
C THR A 258 5.90 19.21 -12.71
N LYS A 259 6.37 20.42 -12.31
CA LYS A 259 5.54 21.50 -11.73
C LYS A 259 4.32 21.87 -12.61
N LYS A 260 4.38 21.67 -13.92
CA LYS A 260 3.25 21.92 -14.85
C LYS A 260 1.99 21.11 -14.53
N HIS A 261 2.10 20.03 -13.77
CA HIS A 261 0.97 19.14 -13.44
C HIS A 261 0.43 19.37 -12.02
N ILE A 262 1.02 20.30 -11.25
CA ILE A 262 0.55 20.61 -9.91
C ILE A 262 -0.22 21.93 -9.98
N HIS A 263 -1.49 21.84 -10.36
CA HIS A 263 -2.41 22.96 -10.21
C HIS A 263 -3.00 22.91 -8.80
N LEU A 264 -2.51 23.78 -7.92
CA LEU A 264 -3.24 24.20 -6.75
C LEU A 264 -3.90 25.52 -7.12
N SER A 265 -5.22 25.58 -7.15
CA SER A 265 -5.92 26.85 -7.07
C SER A 265 -5.46 27.52 -5.77
N ALA A 266 -4.78 28.64 -5.90
CA ALA A 266 -4.50 29.54 -4.79
C ALA A 266 -5.83 30.24 -4.47
N GLU A 267 -6.57 29.75 -3.48
CA GLU A 267 -7.58 30.48 -2.72
C GLU A 267 -7.32 30.24 -1.23
#